data_5779975b544f97278f356e5c43cbb60f
#
_entry.id   5779975b544f97278f356e5c43cbb60f
#
_cell.length_a   1.000
_cell.length_b   1.000
_cell.length_c   1.000
_cell.angle_alpha   90.00
_cell.angle_beta   90.00
_cell.angle_gamma   90.00
#
_symmetry.space_group_name_H-M   'P 1'
#
loop_
_entity.id
_entity.type
_entity.pdbx_description
1 polymer ?
#
loop_
_entity_poly.entity_id
_entity_poly.type
_entity_poly.pdbx_seq_one_letter_code
_entity_poly.pdbx_strand_id
1 'polypeptide(L)'
;MPSTAQKAILARVDQLTREQIAPRAAEYDAAGANPIDSWRVLGRDGFLASCIPTAYGGLGLDMPTYIGVIRTIARGCANTAMTVHMHSTVMRFIDALGTEAQKRRYFAEVVEHGRLFGSWGSEPAVSLSRTFLMETVARQDGDHCVVDGVKHFCTMALGASRYMVWCALEGGTDMGKALLQVLVPADAPGIATDGKWNTLGMRATFSPSVTFTGVRVAKDAALGDPGTALRVGVVESFALGYAAVYAGIAQGALAFAIDYAKQRIVKPENIPVAHDPAVQRHVGELAAQLDAALLVLADSAERWEAADVQERGVLGNKAKYLATEAGLAVTSRVIQVVGGRGAYKDFPAERAFRDLRTSTLMPPTVDRMLEGIGKNALGIDGGMFKVAGS
;
A
#
# COMPACT_ATOMS: atom_id res chain seq x y z
N MET A 1 -9.84 22.88 -2.56
CA MET A 1 -10.60 22.11 -3.59
C MET A 1 -9.67 21.66 -4.69
N PRO A 2 -9.83 20.44 -5.24
CA PRO A 2 -8.95 19.96 -6.31
C PRO A 2 -9.01 20.86 -7.55
N SER A 3 -7.86 21.10 -8.18
CA SER A 3 -7.72 21.83 -9.44
C SER A 3 -8.40 21.10 -10.59
N THR A 4 -8.58 21.77 -11.73
CA THR A 4 -9.13 21.14 -12.94
C THR A 4 -8.27 19.95 -13.41
N ALA A 5 -6.95 20.08 -13.33
CA ALA A 5 -6.03 19.01 -13.68
C ALA A 5 -6.15 17.80 -12.75
N GLN A 6 -6.22 18.01 -11.43
CA GLN A 6 -6.43 16.96 -10.45
C GLN A 6 -7.77 16.22 -10.67
N LYS A 7 -8.85 16.96 -10.97
CA LYS A 7 -10.14 16.37 -11.30
C LYS A 7 -10.08 15.50 -12.56
N ALA A 8 -9.36 15.93 -13.60
CA ALA A 8 -9.18 15.16 -14.83
C ALA A 8 -8.41 13.86 -14.57
N ILE A 9 -7.34 13.89 -13.78
CA ILE A 9 -6.57 12.71 -13.37
C ILE A 9 -7.46 11.72 -12.61
N LEU A 10 -8.22 12.20 -11.62
CA LEU A 10 -9.11 11.36 -10.84
C LEU A 10 -10.26 10.78 -11.66
N ALA A 11 -10.82 11.54 -12.60
CA ALA A 11 -11.84 11.04 -13.52
C ALA A 11 -11.28 9.96 -14.45
N ARG A 12 -10.04 10.14 -14.95
CA ARG A 12 -9.40 9.14 -15.83
C ARG A 12 -9.12 7.83 -15.10
N VAL A 13 -8.55 7.87 -13.89
CA VAL A 13 -8.30 6.65 -13.13
C VAL A 13 -9.60 5.97 -12.69
N ASP A 14 -10.68 6.73 -12.42
CA ASP A 14 -12.00 6.16 -12.11
C ASP A 14 -12.58 5.41 -13.32
N GLN A 15 -12.47 6.00 -14.51
CA GLN A 15 -12.86 5.33 -15.74
C GLN A 15 -12.11 4.00 -15.94
N LEU A 16 -10.77 4.02 -15.85
CA LEU A 16 -9.95 2.81 -15.99
C LEU A 16 -10.30 1.76 -14.92
N THR A 17 -10.55 2.23 -13.70
CA THR A 17 -10.91 1.33 -12.59
C THR A 17 -12.24 0.62 -12.88
N ARG A 18 -13.28 1.35 -13.26
CA ARG A 18 -14.60 0.77 -13.55
C ARG A 18 -14.61 -0.14 -14.77
N GLU A 19 -13.95 0.27 -15.85
CA GLU A 19 -14.06 -0.40 -17.14
C GLU A 19 -13.07 -1.55 -17.31
N GLN A 20 -11.87 -1.47 -16.71
CA GLN A 20 -10.79 -2.39 -17.02
C GLN A 20 -10.15 -3.09 -15.81
N ILE A 21 -10.23 -2.52 -14.60
CA ILE A 21 -9.58 -3.09 -13.41
C ILE A 21 -10.58 -3.90 -12.57
N ALA A 22 -11.70 -3.28 -12.19
CA ALA A 22 -12.70 -3.92 -11.33
C ALA A 22 -13.27 -5.24 -11.90
N PRO A 23 -13.53 -5.35 -13.21
CA PRO A 23 -14.04 -6.61 -13.80
C PRO A 23 -13.10 -7.82 -13.62
N ARG A 24 -11.79 -7.58 -13.49
CA ARG A 24 -10.77 -8.63 -13.32
C ARG A 24 -10.47 -9.00 -11.87
N ALA A 25 -10.99 -8.24 -10.91
CA ALA A 25 -10.61 -8.39 -9.50
C ALA A 25 -10.95 -9.78 -8.91
N ALA A 26 -12.07 -10.38 -9.33
CA ALA A 26 -12.46 -11.72 -8.90
C ALA A 26 -11.56 -12.82 -9.47
N GLU A 27 -11.18 -12.69 -10.73
CA GLU A 27 -10.27 -13.61 -11.41
C GLU A 27 -8.88 -13.61 -10.75
N TYR A 28 -8.32 -12.43 -10.48
CA TYR A 28 -7.03 -12.30 -9.79
C TYR A 28 -7.05 -12.90 -8.37
N ASP A 29 -8.13 -12.66 -7.62
CA ASP A 29 -8.29 -13.24 -6.29
C ASP A 29 -8.37 -14.77 -6.35
N ALA A 30 -9.15 -15.32 -7.28
CA ALA A 30 -9.27 -16.75 -7.46
C ALA A 30 -7.94 -17.41 -7.86
N ALA A 31 -7.21 -16.79 -8.78
CA ALA A 31 -5.92 -17.27 -9.25
C ALA A 31 -4.80 -17.12 -8.20
N GLY A 32 -4.92 -16.17 -7.27
CA GLY A 32 -3.84 -15.83 -6.33
C GLY A 32 -2.58 -15.34 -7.05
N ALA A 33 -2.74 -14.64 -8.17
CA ALA A 33 -1.65 -14.22 -9.05
C ALA A 33 -1.62 -12.69 -9.22
N ASN A 34 -0.42 -12.15 -9.48
CA ASN A 34 -0.21 -10.73 -9.70
C ASN A 34 -1.17 -10.13 -10.74
N PRO A 35 -1.74 -8.91 -10.52
CA PRO A 35 -2.71 -8.28 -11.42
C PRO A 35 -2.03 -7.60 -12.62
N ILE A 36 -1.30 -8.38 -13.43
CA ILE A 36 -0.42 -7.89 -14.50
C ILE A 36 -1.17 -7.06 -15.53
N ASP A 37 -2.38 -7.46 -15.93
CA ASP A 37 -3.13 -6.71 -16.93
C ASP A 37 -3.62 -5.36 -16.39
N SER A 38 -3.97 -5.29 -15.08
CA SER A 38 -4.28 -4.02 -14.43
C SER A 38 -3.06 -3.10 -14.37
N TRP A 39 -1.86 -3.65 -14.12
CA TRP A 39 -0.62 -2.87 -14.18
C TRP A 39 -0.35 -2.31 -15.57
N ARG A 40 -0.55 -3.13 -16.62
CA ARG A 40 -0.41 -2.69 -18.02
C ARG A 40 -1.37 -1.56 -18.37
N VAL A 41 -2.64 -1.66 -17.92
CA VAL A 41 -3.65 -0.61 -18.11
C VAL A 41 -3.17 0.70 -17.46
N LEU A 42 -2.75 0.65 -16.20
CA LEU A 42 -2.28 1.82 -15.46
C LEU A 42 -0.97 2.39 -16.04
N GLY A 43 -0.07 1.53 -16.50
CA GLY A 43 1.20 1.92 -17.12
C GLY A 43 1.00 2.71 -18.42
N ARG A 44 0.08 2.29 -19.30
CA ARG A 44 -0.23 3.00 -20.56
C ARG A 44 -0.75 4.41 -20.35
N ASP A 45 -1.43 4.66 -19.24
CA ASP A 45 -1.94 5.97 -18.84
C ASP A 45 -1.00 6.73 -17.88
N GLY A 46 0.23 6.23 -17.66
CA GLY A 46 1.26 6.87 -16.84
C GLY A 46 1.08 6.74 -15.33
N PHE A 47 0.04 6.04 -14.83
CA PHE A 47 -0.24 5.94 -13.40
C PHE A 47 0.81 5.16 -12.61
N LEU A 48 1.64 4.33 -13.23
CA LEU A 48 2.80 3.74 -12.57
C LEU A 48 3.87 4.79 -12.24
N ALA A 49 3.94 5.88 -13.00
CA ALA A 49 4.85 7.00 -12.76
C ALA A 49 4.22 8.13 -11.90
N SER A 50 3.16 7.84 -11.12
CA SER A 50 2.42 8.84 -10.33
C SER A 50 3.32 9.68 -9.41
N CYS A 51 4.30 9.05 -8.75
CA CYS A 51 5.19 9.69 -7.79
C CYS A 51 6.55 10.09 -8.39
N ILE A 52 6.78 9.83 -9.67
CA ILE A 52 8.01 10.26 -10.36
C ILE A 52 7.86 11.72 -10.73
N PRO A 53 8.85 12.60 -10.42
CA PRO A 53 8.79 14.00 -10.79
C PRO A 53 8.67 14.22 -12.31
N THR A 54 7.99 15.29 -12.69
CA THR A 54 7.77 15.64 -14.12
C THR A 54 9.08 15.87 -14.89
N ALA A 55 10.14 16.30 -14.20
CA ALA A 55 11.48 16.44 -14.79
C ALA A 55 12.06 15.11 -15.32
N TYR A 56 11.56 13.98 -14.86
CA TYR A 56 11.94 12.63 -15.32
C TYR A 56 10.81 11.94 -16.10
N GLY A 57 9.82 12.70 -16.58
CA GLY A 57 8.72 12.17 -17.40
C GLY A 57 7.57 11.52 -16.62
N GLY A 58 7.55 11.63 -15.29
CA GLY A 58 6.45 11.15 -14.46
C GLY A 58 5.30 12.14 -14.36
N LEU A 59 4.24 11.76 -13.61
CA LEU A 59 3.08 12.63 -13.37
C LEU A 59 3.33 13.66 -12.26
N GLY A 60 4.30 13.46 -11.37
CA GLY A 60 4.64 14.37 -10.28
C GLY A 60 3.45 14.71 -9.39
N LEU A 61 2.60 13.73 -9.08
CA LEU A 61 1.38 13.98 -8.32
C LEU A 61 1.71 14.40 -6.88
N ASP A 62 1.05 15.46 -6.44
CA ASP A 62 1.01 15.83 -5.02
C ASP A 62 0.31 14.75 -4.17
N MET A 63 0.52 14.80 -2.87
CA MET A 63 0.00 13.77 -1.97
C MET A 63 -1.54 13.65 -2.02
N PRO A 64 -2.34 14.72 -2.03
CA PRO A 64 -3.79 14.61 -2.14
C PRO A 64 -4.25 13.90 -3.41
N THR A 65 -3.66 14.22 -4.56
CA THR A 65 -4.01 13.61 -5.84
C THR A 65 -3.57 12.15 -5.88
N TYR A 66 -2.34 11.84 -5.42
CA TYR A 66 -1.84 10.48 -5.34
C TYR A 66 -2.73 9.58 -4.45
N ILE A 67 -3.10 10.05 -3.25
CA ILE A 67 -4.01 9.33 -2.35
C ILE A 67 -5.39 9.12 -2.99
N GLY A 68 -5.87 10.12 -3.73
CA GLY A 68 -7.10 10.01 -4.53
C GLY A 68 -7.01 8.92 -5.60
N VAL A 69 -5.88 8.81 -6.32
CA VAL A 69 -5.63 7.77 -7.32
C VAL A 69 -5.63 6.38 -6.68
N ILE A 70 -4.85 6.16 -5.62
CA ILE A 70 -4.78 4.85 -4.93
C ILE A 70 -6.14 4.44 -4.38
N ARG A 71 -6.86 5.35 -3.73
CA ARG A 71 -8.20 5.11 -3.20
C ARG A 71 -9.20 4.73 -4.32
N THR A 72 -9.13 5.41 -5.45
CA THR A 72 -10.00 5.12 -6.60
C THR A 72 -9.74 3.73 -7.17
N ILE A 73 -8.48 3.32 -7.35
CA ILE A 73 -8.13 1.97 -7.79
C ILE A 73 -8.63 0.92 -6.78
N ALA A 74 -8.48 1.19 -5.48
CA ALA A 74 -8.88 0.28 -4.41
C ALA A 74 -10.39 0.03 -4.36
N ARG A 75 -11.23 0.97 -4.80
CA ARG A 75 -12.68 0.78 -4.95
C ARG A 75 -13.04 -0.36 -5.90
N GLY A 76 -12.21 -0.59 -6.92
CA GLY A 76 -12.42 -1.66 -7.90
C GLY A 76 -11.61 -2.92 -7.62
N CYS A 77 -10.35 -2.77 -7.20
CA CYS A 77 -9.45 -3.89 -6.94
C CYS A 77 -8.41 -3.53 -5.85
N ALA A 78 -8.60 -4.07 -4.66
CA ALA A 78 -7.71 -3.89 -3.52
C ALA A 78 -6.25 -4.30 -3.83
N ASN A 79 -6.10 -5.45 -4.49
CA ASN A 79 -4.79 -6.03 -4.81
C ASN A 79 -4.00 -5.16 -5.81
N THR A 80 -4.67 -4.64 -6.84
CA THR A 80 -4.06 -3.70 -7.80
C THR A 80 -3.63 -2.42 -7.08
N ALA A 81 -4.49 -1.84 -6.25
CA ALA A 81 -4.16 -0.62 -5.51
C ALA A 81 -2.98 -0.82 -4.56
N MET A 82 -2.95 -1.94 -3.83
CA MET A 82 -1.86 -2.26 -2.92
C MET A 82 -0.53 -2.42 -3.65
N THR A 83 -0.50 -3.17 -4.75
CA THR A 83 0.72 -3.37 -5.53
C THR A 83 1.23 -2.07 -6.16
N VAL A 84 0.33 -1.22 -6.68
CA VAL A 84 0.69 0.11 -7.21
C VAL A 84 1.19 1.03 -6.10
N HIS A 85 0.58 0.98 -4.90
CA HIS A 85 1.08 1.75 -3.75
C HIS A 85 2.49 1.31 -3.34
N MET A 86 2.75 0.00 -3.24
CA MET A 86 4.08 -0.51 -2.91
C MET A 86 5.12 -0.09 -3.94
N HIS A 87 4.79 -0.14 -5.23
CA HIS A 87 5.64 0.36 -6.30
C HIS A 87 5.90 1.87 -6.19
N SER A 88 4.84 2.67 -6.03
CA SER A 88 4.94 4.13 -5.92
C SER A 88 5.79 4.57 -4.72
N THR A 89 5.76 3.79 -3.63
CA THR A 89 6.61 4.05 -2.47
C THR A 89 8.08 3.88 -2.82
N VAL A 90 8.46 2.88 -3.62
CA VAL A 90 9.85 2.74 -4.10
C VAL A 90 10.28 3.97 -4.92
N MET A 91 9.37 4.51 -5.76
CA MET A 91 9.66 5.75 -6.51
C MET A 91 9.94 6.92 -5.58
N ARG A 92 9.19 7.06 -4.49
CA ARG A 92 9.45 8.09 -3.46
C ARG A 92 10.79 7.90 -2.76
N PHE A 93 11.20 6.64 -2.49
CA PHE A 93 12.53 6.35 -1.94
C PHE A 93 13.63 6.73 -2.91
N ILE A 94 13.49 6.41 -4.19
CA ILE A 94 14.48 6.77 -5.22
C ILE A 94 14.56 8.31 -5.34
N ASP A 95 13.42 9.01 -5.30
CA ASP A 95 13.43 10.47 -5.37
C ASP A 95 14.09 11.12 -4.14
N ALA A 96 13.82 10.61 -2.95
CA ALA A 96 14.35 11.17 -1.71
C ALA A 96 15.83 10.84 -1.46
N LEU A 97 16.30 9.67 -1.88
CA LEU A 97 17.60 9.13 -1.49
C LEU A 97 18.57 8.96 -2.67
N GLY A 98 18.05 8.83 -3.87
CA GLY A 98 18.86 8.50 -5.05
C GLY A 98 19.70 9.66 -5.55
N THR A 99 20.88 9.35 -6.05
CA THR A 99 21.69 10.28 -6.85
C THR A 99 21.00 10.61 -8.17
N GLU A 100 21.39 11.67 -8.85
CA GLU A 100 20.87 12.03 -10.18
C GLU A 100 21.00 10.87 -11.20
N ALA A 101 22.12 10.15 -11.16
CA ALA A 101 22.34 9.00 -12.04
C ALA A 101 21.35 7.85 -11.74
N GLN A 102 21.10 7.57 -10.46
CA GLN A 102 20.12 6.57 -10.03
C GLN A 102 18.70 6.97 -10.41
N LYS A 103 18.31 8.24 -10.17
CA LYS A 103 16.98 8.76 -10.56
C LYS A 103 16.75 8.61 -12.07
N ARG A 104 17.68 9.08 -12.90
CA ARG A 104 17.55 8.94 -14.38
C ARG A 104 17.42 7.48 -14.80
N ARG A 105 18.25 6.60 -14.26
CA ARG A 105 18.24 5.17 -14.58
C ARG A 105 16.94 4.49 -14.20
N TYR A 106 16.54 4.59 -12.93
CA TYR A 106 15.40 3.83 -12.42
C TYR A 106 14.04 4.41 -12.82
N PHE A 107 13.93 5.73 -12.94
CA PHE A 107 12.70 6.35 -13.42
C PHE A 107 12.45 6.06 -14.90
N ALA A 108 13.49 6.03 -15.73
CA ALA A 108 13.36 5.61 -17.14
C ALA A 108 12.80 4.18 -17.27
N GLU A 109 13.21 3.23 -16.40
CA GLU A 109 12.67 1.86 -16.40
C GLU A 109 11.14 1.85 -16.22
N VAL A 110 10.60 2.77 -15.43
CA VAL A 110 9.15 2.88 -15.19
C VAL A 110 8.47 3.66 -16.32
N VAL A 111 8.97 4.83 -16.65
CA VAL A 111 8.33 5.76 -17.60
C VAL A 111 8.34 5.20 -19.02
N GLU A 112 9.47 4.64 -19.46
CA GLU A 112 9.65 4.17 -20.84
C GLU A 112 9.22 2.72 -21.04
N HIS A 113 9.36 1.89 -19.99
CA HIS A 113 9.17 0.44 -20.13
C HIS A 113 8.05 -0.14 -19.23
N GLY A 114 7.38 0.70 -18.42
CA GLY A 114 6.29 0.26 -17.52
C GLY A 114 6.73 -0.76 -16.47
N ARG A 115 8.02 -0.75 -16.08
CA ARG A 115 8.56 -1.68 -15.06
C ARG A 115 8.01 -1.34 -13.69
N LEU A 116 7.73 -2.38 -12.89
CA LEU A 116 7.32 -2.21 -11.50
C LEU A 116 8.45 -2.63 -10.56
N PHE A 117 8.47 -1.99 -9.38
CA PHE A 117 9.45 -2.24 -8.33
C PHE A 117 8.71 -2.65 -7.04
N GLY A 118 9.15 -3.74 -6.40
CA GLY A 118 8.62 -4.19 -5.12
C GLY A 118 9.40 -3.59 -3.95
N SER A 119 8.76 -3.43 -2.79
CA SER A 119 9.41 -3.00 -1.54
C SER A 119 9.27 -4.07 -0.48
N TRP A 120 10.39 -4.60 0.05
CA TRP A 120 10.43 -5.74 0.95
C TRP A 120 11.22 -5.44 2.21
N GLY A 121 10.49 -5.20 3.30
CA GLY A 121 11.07 -4.89 4.61
C GLY A 121 10.88 -6.01 5.64
N SER A 122 9.73 -6.68 5.65
CA SER A 122 9.37 -7.67 6.68
C SER A 122 10.25 -8.91 6.63
N GLU A 123 10.50 -9.52 7.79
CA GLU A 123 11.31 -10.72 7.97
C GLU A 123 10.60 -11.73 8.88
N PRO A 124 10.84 -13.05 8.73
CA PRO A 124 10.12 -14.08 9.47
C PRO A 124 10.29 -13.99 10.99
N ALA A 125 11.49 -13.71 11.47
CA ALA A 125 11.84 -13.74 12.90
C ALA A 125 11.79 -12.35 13.56
N VAL A 126 11.64 -11.28 12.78
CA VAL A 126 11.68 -9.90 13.27
C VAL A 126 10.33 -9.22 13.16
N SER A 127 9.91 -8.54 14.21
CA SER A 127 8.70 -7.73 14.21
C SER A 127 9.01 -6.25 14.08
N LEU A 128 8.78 -5.66 12.92
CA LEU A 128 8.88 -4.22 12.69
C LEU A 128 7.99 -3.39 13.64
N SER A 129 6.97 -4.04 14.22
CA SER A 129 6.07 -3.41 15.18
C SER A 129 6.60 -3.36 16.62
N ARG A 130 7.70 -4.03 16.93
CA ARG A 130 8.31 -4.05 18.28
C ARG A 130 9.60 -3.25 18.31
N THR A 131 10.68 -3.86 17.87
CA THR A 131 11.99 -3.22 17.74
C THR A 131 12.37 -3.24 16.27
N PHE A 132 12.66 -2.08 15.72
CA PHE A 132 13.07 -1.98 14.32
C PHE A 132 14.49 -2.54 14.18
N LEU A 133 14.56 -3.76 13.67
CA LEU A 133 15.78 -4.52 13.45
C LEU A 133 15.67 -5.21 12.09
N MET A 134 16.81 -5.47 11.43
CA MET A 134 16.91 -6.26 10.21
C MET A 134 17.92 -7.37 10.41
N GLU A 135 17.54 -8.59 10.02
CA GLU A 135 18.45 -9.75 9.95
C GLU A 135 19.01 -9.95 8.52
N THR A 136 18.32 -9.42 7.51
CA THR A 136 18.86 -9.34 6.16
C THR A 136 19.99 -8.33 6.14
N VAL A 137 21.16 -8.78 5.71
CA VAL A 137 22.41 -8.01 5.76
C VAL A 137 22.83 -7.61 4.36
N ALA A 138 23.33 -6.38 4.25
CA ALA A 138 24.03 -5.87 3.09
C ALA A 138 25.51 -5.70 3.44
N ARG A 139 26.40 -6.41 2.75
CA ARG A 139 27.85 -6.35 2.93
C ARG A 139 28.50 -5.70 1.71
N GLN A 140 29.39 -4.76 1.95
CA GLN A 140 30.20 -4.17 0.88
C GLN A 140 31.34 -5.10 0.50
N ASP A 141 31.51 -5.36 -0.80
CA ASP A 141 32.57 -6.21 -1.35
C ASP A 141 33.12 -5.56 -2.63
N GLY A 142 34.14 -4.71 -2.46
CA GLY A 142 34.69 -3.87 -3.52
C GLY A 142 33.65 -2.95 -4.14
N ASP A 143 33.44 -3.07 -5.46
CA ASP A 143 32.43 -2.31 -6.22
C ASP A 143 31.05 -2.95 -6.20
N HIS A 144 30.83 -3.93 -5.34
CA HIS A 144 29.58 -4.63 -5.18
C HIS A 144 29.01 -4.51 -3.76
N CYS A 145 27.71 -4.68 -3.67
CA CYS A 145 26.97 -4.95 -2.46
C CYS A 145 26.44 -6.38 -2.52
N VAL A 146 26.66 -7.16 -1.48
CA VAL A 146 26.20 -8.56 -1.36
C VAL A 146 25.07 -8.59 -0.34
N VAL A 147 23.91 -9.13 -0.74
CA VAL A 147 22.72 -9.23 0.10
C VAL A 147 22.50 -10.69 0.48
N ASP A 148 22.36 -10.92 1.79
CA ASP A 148 22.05 -12.22 2.39
C ASP A 148 20.90 -12.08 3.39
N GLY A 149 19.93 -13.01 3.37
CA GLY A 149 18.82 -13.03 4.33
C GLY A 149 17.52 -13.54 3.75
N VAL A 150 16.43 -13.35 4.51
CA VAL A 150 15.09 -13.81 4.13
C VAL A 150 14.09 -12.67 4.33
N LYS A 151 13.32 -12.37 3.30
CA LYS A 151 12.18 -11.45 3.37
C LYS A 151 10.87 -12.22 3.37
N HIS A 152 9.90 -11.67 4.08
CA HIS A 152 8.54 -12.19 4.21
C HIS A 152 7.51 -11.16 3.72
N PHE A 153 6.36 -11.62 3.22
CA PHE A 153 5.37 -10.75 2.59
C PHE A 153 5.94 -9.94 1.41
N CYS A 154 6.64 -10.62 0.52
CA CYS A 154 7.33 -10.03 -0.63
C CYS A 154 6.35 -9.67 -1.76
N THR A 155 5.57 -8.62 -1.57
CA THR A 155 4.57 -8.15 -2.52
C THR A 155 5.15 -7.97 -3.92
N MET A 156 4.42 -8.46 -4.94
CA MET A 156 4.82 -8.49 -6.36
C MET A 156 6.01 -9.40 -6.66
N ALA A 157 6.32 -10.40 -5.82
CA ALA A 157 7.32 -11.39 -6.16
C ALA A 157 6.99 -12.05 -7.51
N LEU A 158 8.00 -12.32 -8.33
CA LEU A 158 7.89 -12.85 -9.69
C LEU A 158 7.13 -11.95 -10.70
N GLY A 159 6.66 -10.78 -10.29
CA GLY A 159 5.94 -9.84 -11.16
C GLY A 159 6.64 -8.50 -11.35
N ALA A 160 7.37 -8.03 -10.34
CA ALA A 160 8.18 -6.81 -10.45
C ALA A 160 9.54 -7.10 -11.09
N SER A 161 10.15 -6.07 -11.69
CA SER A 161 11.47 -6.16 -12.32
C SER A 161 12.63 -5.91 -11.37
N ARG A 162 12.35 -5.22 -10.26
CA ARG A 162 13.31 -4.93 -9.18
C ARG A 162 12.64 -5.01 -7.82
N TYR A 163 13.46 -5.27 -6.83
CA TYR A 163 13.05 -5.33 -5.43
C TYR A 163 13.90 -4.36 -4.60
N MET A 164 13.27 -3.40 -3.94
CA MET A 164 13.91 -2.59 -2.90
C MET A 164 13.94 -3.42 -1.62
N VAL A 165 15.09 -4.00 -1.34
CA VAL A 165 15.31 -4.86 -0.18
C VAL A 165 15.86 -4.00 0.97
N TRP A 166 15.19 -4.05 2.11
CA TRP A 166 15.62 -3.37 3.33
C TRP A 166 16.61 -4.26 4.07
N CYS A 167 17.81 -3.75 4.30
CA CYS A 167 18.91 -4.48 4.89
C CYS A 167 19.51 -3.71 6.06
N ALA A 168 20.13 -4.42 7.01
CA ALA A 168 21.13 -3.83 7.89
C ALA A 168 22.50 -3.84 7.18
N LEU A 169 23.27 -2.77 7.29
CA LEU A 169 24.68 -2.81 6.95
C LEU A 169 25.37 -3.83 7.87
N GLU A 170 26.29 -4.65 7.33
CA GLU A 170 26.99 -5.68 8.10
C GLU A 170 27.59 -5.15 9.41
N GLY A 171 27.30 -5.84 10.51
CA GLY A 171 27.69 -5.43 11.86
C GLY A 171 26.89 -4.28 12.48
N GLY A 172 25.95 -3.70 11.75
CA GLY A 172 25.12 -2.59 12.25
C GLY A 172 23.92 -3.09 13.06
N THR A 173 23.80 -2.62 14.31
CA THR A 173 22.68 -2.95 15.21
C THR A 173 21.73 -1.77 15.43
N ASP A 174 22.18 -0.54 15.20
CA ASP A 174 21.37 0.68 15.25
C ASP A 174 20.83 1.00 13.85
N MET A 175 19.54 0.75 13.62
CA MET A 175 18.91 0.98 12.30
C MET A 175 18.86 2.45 11.91
N GLY A 176 18.96 3.38 12.86
CA GLY A 176 19.13 4.80 12.58
C GLY A 176 20.43 5.12 11.83
N LYS A 177 21.41 4.22 11.88
CA LYS A 177 22.72 4.33 11.23
C LYS A 177 23.06 3.18 10.29
N ALA A 178 22.32 2.08 10.33
CA ALA A 178 22.64 0.86 9.59
C ALA A 178 21.58 0.47 8.55
N LEU A 179 20.37 1.04 8.61
CA LEU A 179 19.32 0.69 7.66
C LEU A 179 19.67 1.17 6.24
N LEU A 180 19.70 0.25 5.31
CA LEU A 180 19.99 0.50 3.90
C LEU A 180 18.89 -0.09 3.01
N GLN A 181 18.56 0.59 1.91
CA GLN A 181 17.68 0.10 0.85
C GLN A 181 18.51 -0.23 -0.38
N VAL A 182 18.46 -1.50 -0.81
CA VAL A 182 19.21 -1.99 -1.97
C VAL A 182 18.24 -2.38 -3.09
N LEU A 183 18.42 -1.82 -4.28
CA LEU A 183 17.60 -2.14 -5.46
C LEU A 183 18.17 -3.37 -6.19
N VAL A 184 17.59 -4.52 -5.93
CA VAL A 184 18.02 -5.81 -6.47
C VAL A 184 17.23 -6.14 -7.74
N PRO A 185 17.87 -6.44 -8.90
CA PRO A 185 17.18 -6.96 -10.08
C PRO A 185 16.46 -8.28 -9.78
N ALA A 186 15.27 -8.49 -10.33
CA ALA A 186 14.48 -9.69 -10.05
C ALA A 186 15.11 -10.99 -10.58
N ASP A 187 15.98 -10.89 -11.58
CA ASP A 187 16.71 -11.97 -12.22
C ASP A 187 18.13 -12.17 -11.65
N ALA A 188 18.49 -11.47 -10.56
CA ALA A 188 19.79 -11.60 -9.95
C ALA A 188 20.01 -13.04 -9.41
N PRO A 189 21.16 -13.67 -9.67
CA PRO A 189 21.49 -14.98 -9.13
C PRO A 189 21.46 -14.97 -7.60
N GLY A 190 20.98 -16.05 -6.98
CA GLY A 190 20.89 -16.19 -5.52
C GLY A 190 19.53 -15.79 -4.93
N ILE A 191 18.57 -15.35 -5.73
CA ILE A 191 17.19 -15.12 -5.30
C ILE A 191 16.39 -16.41 -5.46
N ALA A 192 15.71 -16.84 -4.39
CA ALA A 192 14.82 -17.99 -4.41
C ALA A 192 13.52 -17.71 -3.66
N THR A 193 12.41 -18.30 -4.12
CA THR A 193 11.12 -18.27 -3.42
C THR A 193 10.49 -19.66 -3.44
N ASP A 194 9.77 -20.02 -2.38
CA ASP A 194 8.97 -21.24 -2.34
C ASP A 194 7.62 -21.09 -3.09
N GLY A 195 7.30 -19.89 -3.56
CA GLY A 195 6.08 -19.58 -4.30
C GLY A 195 4.79 -19.76 -3.51
N LYS A 196 4.86 -20.00 -2.19
CA LYS A 196 3.68 -20.27 -1.36
C LYS A 196 3.01 -18.98 -0.91
N TRP A 197 1.85 -18.70 -1.47
CA TRP A 197 1.02 -17.58 -1.08
C TRP A 197 -0.46 -18.01 -1.00
N ASN A 198 -0.86 -18.53 0.15
CA ASN A 198 -2.24 -18.98 0.39
C ASN A 198 -2.79 -18.28 1.63
N THR A 199 -3.32 -17.08 1.44
CA THR A 199 -3.79 -16.19 2.48
C THR A 199 -5.30 -16.01 2.44
N LEU A 200 -5.86 -15.45 3.52
CA LEU A 200 -7.27 -15.12 3.65
C LEU A 200 -7.74 -14.15 2.54
N GLY A 201 -7.02 -13.05 2.39
CA GLY A 201 -7.25 -12.00 1.39
C GLY A 201 -5.92 -11.45 0.87
N MET A 202 -5.97 -10.41 0.05
CA MET A 202 -4.81 -9.88 -0.66
C MET A 202 -4.08 -10.97 -1.47
N ARG A 203 -4.85 -11.92 -2.01
CA ARG A 203 -4.32 -13.11 -2.68
C ARG A 203 -3.55 -12.76 -3.95
N ALA A 204 -4.01 -11.74 -4.67
CA ALA A 204 -3.38 -11.30 -5.92
C ALA A 204 -2.25 -10.26 -5.72
N THR A 205 -1.80 -10.02 -4.49
CA THR A 205 -0.52 -9.32 -4.28
C THR A 205 0.70 -10.23 -4.45
N PHE A 206 0.48 -11.54 -4.48
CA PHE A 206 1.47 -12.61 -4.58
C PHE A 206 2.74 -12.27 -3.79
N SER A 207 2.67 -12.49 -2.48
CA SER A 207 3.66 -11.99 -1.52
C SER A 207 4.35 -13.11 -0.73
N PRO A 208 4.92 -14.16 -1.38
CA PRO A 208 5.61 -15.27 -0.70
C PRO A 208 6.85 -14.80 0.05
N SER A 209 7.50 -15.72 0.75
CA SER A 209 8.85 -15.49 1.27
C SER A 209 9.88 -15.58 0.16
N VAL A 210 10.93 -14.75 0.27
CA VAL A 210 12.06 -14.74 -0.68
C VAL A 210 13.37 -14.80 0.10
N THR A 211 14.23 -15.70 -0.30
CA THR A 211 15.60 -15.89 0.24
C THR A 211 16.61 -15.24 -0.70
N PHE A 212 17.56 -14.55 -0.12
CA PHE A 212 18.74 -13.98 -0.78
C PHE A 212 19.97 -14.72 -0.27
N THR A 213 20.73 -15.33 -1.17
CA THR A 213 21.95 -16.08 -0.84
C THR A 213 23.09 -15.55 -1.70
N GLY A 214 23.96 -14.74 -1.10
CA GLY A 214 25.10 -14.14 -1.78
C GLY A 214 24.72 -13.30 -3.00
N VAL A 215 23.59 -12.62 -2.98
CA VAL A 215 23.09 -11.84 -4.13
C VAL A 215 23.96 -10.62 -4.35
N ARG A 216 24.73 -10.63 -5.42
CA ARG A 216 25.67 -9.55 -5.79
C ARG A 216 24.98 -8.52 -6.71
N VAL A 217 25.02 -7.28 -6.29
CA VAL A 217 24.57 -6.12 -7.09
C VAL A 217 25.69 -5.07 -7.13
N ALA A 218 25.65 -4.16 -8.10
CA ALA A 218 26.58 -3.05 -8.10
C ALA A 218 26.40 -2.17 -6.85
N LYS A 219 27.48 -1.58 -6.35
CA LYS A 219 27.44 -0.74 -5.14
C LYS A 219 26.45 0.41 -5.26
N ASP A 220 26.27 0.95 -6.46
CA ASP A 220 25.31 2.00 -6.78
C ASP A 220 23.84 1.51 -6.84
N ALA A 221 23.56 0.26 -6.49
CA ALA A 221 22.21 -0.22 -6.26
C ALA A 221 21.67 0.17 -4.87
N ALA A 222 22.54 0.55 -3.94
CA ALA A 222 22.15 1.08 -2.63
C ALA A 222 21.66 2.54 -2.75
N LEU A 223 20.58 2.87 -2.06
CA LEU A 223 19.96 4.20 -2.06
C LEU A 223 20.42 5.03 -0.84
N GLY A 224 21.12 6.11 -1.09
CA GLY A 224 21.60 7.03 -0.06
C GLY A 224 22.56 6.41 0.94
N ASP A 225 22.85 7.15 2.02
CA ASP A 225 23.66 6.66 3.13
C ASP A 225 22.79 5.87 4.13
N PRO A 226 23.37 4.89 4.86
CA PRO A 226 22.64 4.12 5.85
C PRO A 226 21.90 5.01 6.88
N GLY A 227 20.66 4.64 7.20
CA GLY A 227 19.76 5.35 8.11
C GLY A 227 19.08 6.60 7.53
N THR A 228 19.46 7.07 6.34
CA THR A 228 18.90 8.33 5.77
C THR A 228 17.39 8.24 5.53
N ALA A 229 16.87 7.09 5.12
CA ALA A 229 15.43 6.90 4.89
C ALA A 229 14.57 7.27 6.11
N LEU A 230 15.03 6.96 7.31
CA LEU A 230 14.33 7.30 8.56
C LEU A 230 14.43 8.80 8.88
N ARG A 231 15.56 9.44 8.56
CA ARG A 231 15.78 10.87 8.85
C ARG A 231 15.00 11.80 7.91
N VAL A 232 14.78 11.41 6.67
CA VAL A 232 14.08 12.27 5.68
C VAL A 232 12.56 12.06 5.66
N GLY A 233 12.03 11.10 6.44
CA GLY A 233 10.60 10.89 6.58
C GLY A 233 9.91 10.29 5.35
N VAL A 234 10.65 9.60 4.49
CA VAL A 234 10.04 8.92 3.33
C VAL A 234 9.27 7.66 3.73
N VAL A 235 9.66 7.04 4.86
CA VAL A 235 9.06 5.81 5.39
C VAL A 235 7.60 6.03 5.83
N GLU A 236 7.28 7.21 6.33
CA GLU A 236 5.95 7.57 6.81
C GLU A 236 4.87 7.51 5.73
N SER A 237 5.26 7.66 4.46
CA SER A 237 4.36 7.61 3.30
C SER A 237 3.65 6.26 3.12
N PHE A 238 4.19 5.17 3.67
CA PHE A 238 3.52 3.85 3.63
C PHE A 238 2.17 3.88 4.34
N ALA A 239 2.10 4.47 5.55
CA ALA A 239 0.88 4.47 6.35
C ALA A 239 -0.26 5.22 5.66
N LEU A 240 0.04 6.36 5.04
CA LEU A 240 -0.96 7.17 4.34
C LEU A 240 -1.51 6.46 3.10
N GLY A 241 -0.66 5.81 2.32
CA GLY A 241 -1.10 5.03 1.16
C GLY A 241 -1.89 3.78 1.55
N TYR A 242 -1.53 3.10 2.64
CA TYR A 242 -2.36 2.01 3.18
C TYR A 242 -3.75 2.52 3.59
N ALA A 243 -3.85 3.69 4.25
CA ALA A 243 -5.12 4.30 4.58
C ALA A 243 -5.99 4.54 3.34
N ALA A 244 -5.39 5.00 2.24
CA ALA A 244 -6.09 5.17 0.97
C ALA A 244 -6.62 3.85 0.39
N VAL A 245 -5.83 2.77 0.46
CA VAL A 245 -6.28 1.43 0.03
C VAL A 245 -7.47 0.97 0.87
N TYR A 246 -7.38 1.07 2.20
CA TYR A 246 -8.44 0.60 3.11
C TYR A 246 -9.74 1.40 2.93
N ALA A 247 -9.63 2.71 2.87
CA ALA A 247 -10.78 3.59 2.61
C ALA A 247 -11.41 3.30 1.23
N GLY A 248 -10.61 3.03 0.21
CA GLY A 248 -11.09 2.66 -1.12
C GLY A 248 -11.84 1.32 -1.13
N ILE A 249 -11.31 0.28 -0.47
CA ILE A 249 -12.01 -1.01 -0.30
C ILE A 249 -13.37 -0.80 0.37
N ALA A 250 -13.40 -0.04 1.47
CA ALA A 250 -14.62 0.25 2.19
C ALA A 250 -15.64 1.02 1.33
N GLN A 251 -15.19 2.02 0.57
CA GLN A 251 -16.06 2.76 -0.36
C GLN A 251 -16.67 1.84 -1.43
N GLY A 252 -15.86 0.97 -2.02
CA GLY A 252 -16.33 0.02 -3.03
C GLY A 252 -17.35 -0.97 -2.46
N ALA A 253 -17.10 -1.50 -1.27
CA ALA A 253 -17.99 -2.42 -0.59
C ALA A 253 -19.34 -1.75 -0.20
N LEU A 254 -19.30 -0.54 0.35
CA LEU A 254 -20.50 0.20 0.72
C LEU A 254 -21.33 0.59 -0.50
N ALA A 255 -20.69 1.06 -1.57
CA ALA A 255 -21.37 1.39 -2.83
C ALA A 255 -22.09 0.17 -3.40
N PHE A 256 -21.42 -0.98 -3.45
CA PHE A 256 -22.04 -2.24 -3.87
C PHE A 256 -23.26 -2.60 -3.02
N ALA A 257 -23.19 -2.49 -1.69
CA ALA A 257 -24.31 -2.82 -0.81
C ALA A 257 -25.50 -1.88 -0.99
N ILE A 258 -25.22 -0.59 -1.21
CA ILE A 258 -26.28 0.41 -1.50
C ILE A 258 -26.97 0.08 -2.83
N ASP A 259 -26.23 -0.20 -3.88
CA ASP A 259 -26.81 -0.53 -5.19
C ASP A 259 -27.58 -1.86 -5.14
N TYR A 260 -27.03 -2.85 -4.44
CA TYR A 260 -27.73 -4.11 -4.20
C TYR A 260 -29.05 -3.89 -3.44
N ALA A 261 -29.06 -3.11 -2.37
CA ALA A 261 -30.26 -2.85 -1.58
C ALA A 261 -31.35 -2.11 -2.39
N LYS A 262 -30.97 -1.22 -3.31
CA LYS A 262 -31.90 -0.52 -4.22
C LYS A 262 -32.53 -1.45 -5.27
N GLN A 263 -31.77 -2.46 -5.72
CA GLN A 263 -32.21 -3.36 -6.79
C GLN A 263 -32.92 -4.61 -6.27
N ARG A 264 -32.60 -5.06 -5.05
CA ARG A 264 -33.13 -6.28 -4.48
C ARG A 264 -34.57 -6.11 -4.00
N ILE A 265 -35.51 -6.71 -4.72
CA ILE A 265 -36.92 -6.76 -4.33
C ILE A 265 -37.18 -7.98 -3.44
N VAL A 266 -37.93 -7.81 -2.36
CA VAL A 266 -38.34 -8.89 -1.43
C VAL A 266 -39.85 -9.01 -1.37
N LYS A 267 -40.33 -10.24 -1.14
CA LYS A 267 -41.73 -10.58 -0.95
C LYS A 267 -42.05 -10.72 0.54
N PRO A 268 -43.31 -10.51 0.97
CA PRO A 268 -44.49 -10.25 0.15
C PRO A 268 -44.68 -8.79 -0.29
N GLU A 269 -43.93 -7.83 0.29
CA GLU A 269 -44.14 -6.38 0.12
C GLU A 269 -43.84 -5.90 -1.31
N ASN A 270 -43.03 -6.64 -2.08
CA ASN A 270 -42.58 -6.30 -3.43
C ASN A 270 -41.90 -4.93 -3.54
N ILE A 271 -41.13 -4.55 -2.52
CA ILE A 271 -40.36 -3.30 -2.45
C ILE A 271 -38.85 -3.59 -2.38
N PRO A 272 -37.99 -2.62 -2.75
CA PRO A 272 -36.55 -2.75 -2.57
C PRO A 272 -36.17 -2.89 -1.09
N VAL A 273 -35.16 -3.71 -0.82
CA VAL A 273 -34.58 -3.87 0.54
C VAL A 273 -34.09 -2.53 1.12
N ALA A 274 -33.79 -1.56 0.30
CA ALA A 274 -33.45 -0.20 0.71
C ALA A 274 -34.53 0.50 1.55
N HIS A 275 -35.78 0.01 1.52
CA HIS A 275 -36.88 0.52 2.35
C HIS A 275 -36.94 -0.10 3.74
N ASP A 276 -36.12 -1.13 4.02
CA ASP A 276 -36.03 -1.73 5.35
C ASP A 276 -35.33 -0.76 6.33
N PRO A 277 -35.99 -0.36 7.45
CA PRO A 277 -35.39 0.55 8.44
C PRO A 277 -34.06 0.04 9.03
N ALA A 278 -33.88 -1.28 9.16
CA ALA A 278 -32.62 -1.85 9.65
C ALA A 278 -31.50 -1.64 8.63
N VAL A 279 -31.77 -1.85 7.34
CA VAL A 279 -30.82 -1.58 6.25
C VAL A 279 -30.46 -0.10 6.18
N GLN A 280 -31.47 0.79 6.28
CA GLN A 280 -31.25 2.25 6.30
C GLN A 280 -30.34 2.67 7.46
N ARG A 281 -30.58 2.15 8.67
CA ARG A 281 -29.76 2.41 9.84
C ARG A 281 -28.33 1.90 9.63
N HIS A 282 -28.13 0.68 9.12
CA HIS A 282 -26.78 0.16 8.83
C HIS A 282 -26.06 1.04 7.83
N VAL A 283 -26.69 1.36 6.70
CA VAL A 283 -26.06 2.21 5.66
C VAL A 283 -25.73 3.59 6.22
N GLY A 284 -26.63 4.22 7.00
CA GLY A 284 -26.39 5.53 7.61
C GLY A 284 -25.21 5.55 8.57
N GLU A 285 -25.11 4.53 9.46
CA GLU A 285 -23.98 4.39 10.40
C GLU A 285 -22.65 4.19 9.66
N LEU A 286 -22.61 3.29 8.67
CA LEU A 286 -21.41 3.00 7.89
C LEU A 286 -20.97 4.19 7.04
N ALA A 287 -21.89 4.91 6.44
CA ALA A 287 -21.58 6.13 5.67
C ALA A 287 -20.95 7.19 6.57
N ALA A 288 -21.52 7.46 7.75
CA ALA A 288 -20.99 8.45 8.68
C ALA A 288 -19.58 8.09 9.18
N GLN A 289 -19.34 6.81 9.53
CA GLN A 289 -18.03 6.35 9.97
C GLN A 289 -16.97 6.43 8.86
N LEU A 290 -17.33 6.04 7.64
CA LEU A 290 -16.45 6.10 6.49
C LEU A 290 -16.12 7.53 6.10
N ASP A 291 -17.11 8.43 6.11
CA ASP A 291 -16.91 9.85 5.81
C ASP A 291 -15.95 10.50 6.81
N ALA A 292 -16.06 10.18 8.11
CA ALA A 292 -15.11 10.67 9.11
C ALA A 292 -13.66 10.21 8.82
N ALA A 293 -13.47 8.93 8.45
CA ALA A 293 -12.15 8.41 8.07
C ALA A 293 -11.61 9.06 6.78
N LEU A 294 -12.48 9.32 5.81
CA LEU A 294 -12.12 9.99 4.55
C LEU A 294 -11.72 11.45 4.76
N LEU A 295 -12.39 12.17 5.65
CA LEU A 295 -12.05 13.56 5.99
C LEU A 295 -10.67 13.64 6.65
N VAL A 296 -10.35 12.73 7.59
CA VAL A 296 -9.03 12.69 8.21
C VAL A 296 -7.95 12.28 7.22
N LEU A 297 -8.24 11.34 6.31
CA LEU A 297 -7.32 10.97 5.24
C LEU A 297 -7.02 12.15 4.30
N ALA A 298 -8.04 12.92 3.94
CA ALA A 298 -7.90 14.11 3.08
C ALA A 298 -7.08 15.20 3.78
N ASP A 299 -7.41 15.55 5.04
CA ASP A 299 -6.64 16.50 5.84
C ASP A 299 -5.17 16.08 5.98
N SER A 300 -4.93 14.79 6.28
CA SER A 300 -3.58 14.26 6.40
C SER A 300 -2.78 14.37 5.10
N ALA A 301 -3.44 14.15 3.95
CA ALA A 301 -2.80 14.29 2.64
C ALA A 301 -2.51 15.76 2.29
N GLU A 302 -3.43 16.69 2.58
CA GLU A 302 -3.25 18.12 2.31
C GLU A 302 -2.11 18.73 3.13
N ARG A 303 -1.94 18.28 4.37
CA ARG A 303 -0.89 18.77 5.28
C ARG A 303 0.48 18.12 5.04
N TRP A 304 0.54 17.06 4.25
CA TRP A 304 1.71 16.17 4.14
C TRP A 304 3.01 16.88 3.76
N GLU A 305 2.95 17.74 2.74
CA GLU A 305 4.18 18.37 2.20
C GLU A 305 4.77 19.42 3.17
N ALA A 306 3.94 20.06 3.97
CA ALA A 306 4.35 21.04 4.96
C ALA A 306 4.77 20.41 6.31
N ALA A 307 4.39 19.15 6.55
CA ALA A 307 4.63 18.47 7.80
C ALA A 307 6.09 17.98 7.93
N ASP A 308 6.65 18.09 9.12
CA ASP A 308 7.92 17.45 9.45
C ASP A 308 7.77 15.92 9.60
N VAL A 309 8.88 15.22 9.86
CA VAL A 309 8.90 13.75 9.97
C VAL A 309 7.99 13.23 11.08
N GLN A 310 8.02 13.88 12.24
CA GLN A 310 7.19 13.49 13.39
C GLN A 310 5.70 13.71 13.09
N GLU A 311 5.35 14.86 12.54
CA GLU A 311 3.98 15.17 12.15
C GLU A 311 3.47 14.22 11.05
N ARG A 312 4.28 13.89 10.02
CA ARG A 312 3.94 12.88 9.01
C ARG A 312 3.62 11.52 9.63
N GLY A 313 4.40 11.10 10.63
CA GLY A 313 4.13 9.88 11.39
C GLY A 313 2.76 9.90 12.08
N VAL A 314 2.40 11.02 12.71
CA VAL A 314 1.11 11.19 13.38
C VAL A 314 -0.06 11.24 12.38
N LEU A 315 0.09 12.00 11.29
CA LEU A 315 -0.91 12.10 10.22
C LEU A 315 -1.17 10.72 9.59
N GLY A 316 -0.11 10.00 9.22
CA GLY A 316 -0.22 8.65 8.67
C GLY A 316 -0.87 7.65 9.63
N ASN A 317 -0.49 7.67 10.91
CA ASN A 317 -1.07 6.79 11.92
C ASN A 317 -2.57 7.08 12.16
N LYS A 318 -2.97 8.35 12.27
CA LYS A 318 -4.39 8.73 12.42
C LYS A 318 -5.22 8.30 11.21
N ALA A 319 -4.75 8.62 10.01
CA ALA A 319 -5.46 8.26 8.78
C ALA A 319 -5.58 6.74 8.63
N LYS A 320 -4.49 5.99 8.86
CA LYS A 320 -4.50 4.53 8.75
C LYS A 320 -5.36 3.87 9.82
N TYR A 321 -5.30 4.34 11.07
CA TYR A 321 -6.14 3.82 12.16
C TYR A 321 -7.62 3.98 11.83
N LEU A 322 -8.07 5.19 11.50
CA LEU A 322 -9.48 5.44 11.20
C LEU A 322 -9.95 4.70 9.95
N ALA A 323 -9.13 4.63 8.91
CA ALA A 323 -9.45 3.83 7.73
C ALA A 323 -9.52 2.32 8.04
N THR A 324 -8.72 1.83 9.00
CA THR A 324 -8.78 0.44 9.49
C THR A 324 -10.11 0.18 10.19
N GLU A 325 -10.47 0.99 11.19
CA GLU A 325 -11.69 0.79 11.99
C GLU A 325 -12.96 0.93 11.12
N ALA A 326 -13.06 2.02 10.37
CA ALA A 326 -14.19 2.23 9.47
C ALA A 326 -14.28 1.13 8.39
N GLY A 327 -13.13 0.73 7.84
CA GLY A 327 -13.06 -0.31 6.82
C GLY A 327 -13.51 -1.68 7.35
N LEU A 328 -13.07 -2.09 8.54
CA LEU A 328 -13.50 -3.34 9.17
C LEU A 328 -14.99 -3.32 9.47
N ALA A 329 -15.51 -2.21 10.01
CA ALA A 329 -16.93 -2.04 10.26
C ALA A 329 -17.74 -2.14 8.96
N VAL A 330 -17.34 -1.41 7.92
CA VAL A 330 -18.02 -1.40 6.62
C VAL A 330 -18.01 -2.79 5.99
N THR A 331 -16.85 -3.39 5.78
CA THR A 331 -16.74 -4.65 5.02
C THR A 331 -17.41 -5.82 5.72
N SER A 332 -17.40 -5.85 7.06
CA SER A 332 -18.14 -6.84 7.84
C SER A 332 -19.67 -6.61 7.74
N ARG A 333 -20.12 -5.38 7.94
CA ARG A 333 -21.55 -5.04 8.01
C ARG A 333 -22.24 -5.05 6.63
N VAL A 334 -21.48 -4.81 5.55
CA VAL A 334 -21.98 -4.93 4.17
C VAL A 334 -22.47 -6.35 3.87
N ILE A 335 -21.81 -7.38 4.38
CA ILE A 335 -22.29 -8.76 4.24
C ILE A 335 -23.67 -8.93 4.91
N GLN A 336 -23.88 -8.29 6.06
CA GLN A 336 -25.17 -8.29 6.76
C GLN A 336 -26.26 -7.57 5.94
N VAL A 337 -25.94 -6.44 5.32
CA VAL A 337 -26.87 -5.69 4.46
C VAL A 337 -27.27 -6.48 3.21
N VAL A 338 -26.35 -7.18 2.60
CA VAL A 338 -26.57 -8.04 1.42
C VAL A 338 -27.32 -9.32 1.83
N GLY A 339 -27.21 -9.72 3.09
CA GLY A 339 -27.79 -10.97 3.60
C GLY A 339 -26.97 -12.19 3.21
N GLY A 340 -27.54 -13.39 3.29
CA GLY A 340 -26.85 -14.65 3.03
C GLY A 340 -26.12 -14.74 1.69
N ARG A 341 -26.57 -13.99 0.68
CA ARG A 341 -25.87 -13.90 -0.61
C ARG A 341 -24.52 -13.18 -0.52
N GLY A 342 -24.31 -12.32 0.47
CA GLY A 342 -23.04 -11.64 0.69
C GLY A 342 -21.86 -12.56 0.98
N ALA A 343 -22.14 -13.83 1.33
CA ALA A 343 -21.14 -14.87 1.54
C ALA A 343 -20.72 -15.61 0.25
N TYR A 344 -21.45 -15.41 -0.87
CA TYR A 344 -21.08 -16.05 -2.13
C TYR A 344 -19.93 -15.33 -2.82
N LYS A 345 -19.01 -16.08 -3.42
CA LYS A 345 -17.83 -15.56 -4.14
C LYS A 345 -18.17 -14.77 -5.42
N ASP A 346 -19.38 -14.91 -5.93
CA ASP A 346 -19.90 -14.13 -7.06
C ASP A 346 -20.16 -12.66 -6.70
N PHE A 347 -20.19 -12.35 -5.38
CA PHE A 347 -20.35 -10.99 -4.89
C PHE A 347 -19.05 -10.41 -4.34
N PRO A 348 -18.78 -9.11 -4.56
CA PRO A 348 -17.52 -8.49 -4.11
C PRO A 348 -17.45 -8.31 -2.58
N ALA A 349 -18.56 -8.50 -1.84
CA ALA A 349 -18.63 -8.23 -0.41
C ALA A 349 -17.69 -9.12 0.41
N GLU A 350 -17.68 -10.42 0.16
CA GLU A 350 -16.83 -11.38 0.90
C GLU A 350 -15.34 -11.13 0.59
N ARG A 351 -14.99 -10.81 -0.67
CA ARG A 351 -13.63 -10.48 -1.06
C ARG A 351 -13.16 -9.18 -0.41
N ALA A 352 -14.00 -8.15 -0.41
CA ALA A 352 -13.68 -6.89 0.26
C ALA A 352 -13.38 -7.10 1.76
N PHE A 353 -14.18 -7.94 2.43
CA PHE A 353 -13.94 -8.32 3.83
C PHE A 353 -12.59 -9.02 4.01
N ARG A 354 -12.27 -10.04 3.19
CA ARG A 354 -11.02 -10.79 3.26
C ARG A 354 -9.81 -9.91 2.97
N ASP A 355 -9.89 -9.11 1.90
CA ASP A 355 -8.80 -8.23 1.48
C ASP A 355 -8.52 -7.16 2.54
N LEU A 356 -9.56 -6.50 3.05
CA LEU A 356 -9.37 -5.51 4.09
C LEU A 356 -8.83 -6.12 5.38
N ARG A 357 -9.42 -7.22 5.86
CA ARG A 357 -8.96 -7.86 7.10
C ARG A 357 -7.48 -8.25 7.02
N THR A 358 -7.04 -8.75 5.89
CA THR A 358 -5.63 -9.08 5.64
C THR A 358 -4.76 -7.83 5.62
N SER A 359 -5.20 -6.78 4.92
CA SER A 359 -4.46 -5.52 4.78
C SER A 359 -4.18 -4.83 6.11
N THR A 360 -5.13 -4.90 7.05
CA THR A 360 -4.99 -4.22 8.35
C THR A 360 -3.90 -4.80 9.25
N LEU A 361 -3.36 -5.96 8.88
CA LEU A 361 -2.23 -6.58 9.58
C LEU A 361 -0.86 -6.00 9.17
N MET A 362 -0.81 -5.18 8.12
CA MET A 362 0.43 -4.54 7.66
C MET A 362 0.96 -3.52 8.68
N PRO A 363 2.30 -3.42 8.88
CA PRO A 363 2.89 -2.43 9.76
C PRO A 363 2.63 -0.98 9.29
N PRO A 364 2.53 -0.02 10.25
CA PRO A 364 2.40 -0.21 11.69
C PRO A 364 1.06 -0.85 12.05
N THR A 365 1.06 -1.75 13.06
CA THR A 365 -0.17 -2.37 13.57
C THR A 365 -1.03 -1.36 14.33
N VAL A 366 -2.32 -1.69 14.57
CA VAL A 366 -3.25 -0.80 15.30
C VAL A 366 -2.67 -0.35 16.64
N ASP A 367 -2.12 -1.28 17.43
CA ASP A 367 -1.54 -0.94 18.75
C ASP A 367 -0.38 0.06 18.63
N ARG A 368 0.45 -0.08 17.61
CA ARG A 368 1.58 0.84 17.38
C ARG A 368 1.12 2.20 16.86
N MET A 369 0.09 2.24 16.02
CA MET A 369 -0.51 3.52 15.61
C MET A 369 -1.06 4.27 16.82
N LEU A 370 -1.84 3.60 17.67
CA LEU A 370 -2.41 4.19 18.88
C LEU A 370 -1.34 4.62 19.89
N GLU A 371 -0.29 3.83 20.08
CA GLU A 371 0.87 4.21 20.89
C GLU A 371 1.51 5.50 20.39
N GLY A 372 1.76 5.59 19.08
CA GLY A 372 2.36 6.79 18.46
C GLY A 372 1.46 8.02 18.55
N ILE A 373 0.16 7.88 18.30
CA ILE A 373 -0.82 8.95 18.46
C ILE A 373 -0.88 9.42 19.93
N GLY A 374 -0.91 8.48 20.87
CA GLY A 374 -0.97 8.76 22.31
C GLY A 374 0.28 9.48 22.79
N LYS A 375 1.47 9.04 22.39
CA LYS A 375 2.74 9.72 22.74
C LYS A 375 2.75 11.15 22.24
N ASN A 376 2.38 11.38 20.99
CA ASN A 376 2.30 12.74 20.46
C ASN A 376 1.33 13.62 21.26
N ALA A 377 0.13 13.10 21.59
CA ALA A 377 -0.87 13.84 22.38
C ALA A 377 -0.38 14.18 23.80
N LEU A 378 0.49 13.35 24.37
CA LEU A 378 1.09 13.53 25.71
C LEU A 378 2.39 14.34 25.66
N GLY A 379 2.87 14.77 24.49
CA GLY A 379 4.15 15.45 24.35
C GLY A 379 5.37 14.57 24.63
N ILE A 380 5.24 13.25 24.45
CA ILE A 380 6.31 12.26 24.62
C ILE A 380 6.95 12.01 23.25
N ASP A 381 8.28 12.13 23.15
CA ASP A 381 8.99 11.81 21.92
C ASP A 381 8.79 10.36 21.48
N GLY A 382 8.48 10.17 20.20
CA GLY A 382 8.28 8.85 19.65
C GLY A 382 8.15 8.88 18.14
N GLY A 383 9.16 8.39 17.43
CA GLY A 383 9.08 8.12 15.99
C GLY A 383 8.16 6.91 15.69
N MET A 384 7.84 6.72 14.42
CA MET A 384 7.04 5.59 13.91
C MET A 384 7.65 4.23 14.29
N PHE A 385 8.97 4.18 14.39
CA PHE A 385 9.73 3.00 14.77
C PHE A 385 10.56 3.29 16.02
N LYS A 386 10.54 2.36 16.99
CA LYS A 386 11.55 2.38 18.05
C LYS A 386 12.86 1.90 17.46
N VAL A 387 13.82 2.78 17.33
CA VAL A 387 15.19 2.42 17.02
C VAL A 387 15.86 1.94 18.29
N ALA A 388 16.55 0.79 18.24
CA ALA A 388 17.29 0.28 19.40
C ALA A 388 18.37 1.30 19.79
N GLY A 389 18.35 1.76 21.05
CA GLY A 389 19.31 2.74 21.56
C GLY A 389 18.83 4.20 21.58
N SER A 390 17.55 4.48 21.26
CA SER A 390 16.93 5.79 21.48
C SER A 390 16.08 5.82 22.75
#